data_c02a2bf8a07a8c13c322de5360c16238
#
_entry.id   c02a2bf8a07a8c13c322de5360c16238
#
_cell.length_a   1.000
_cell.length_b   1.000
_cell.length_c   1.000
_cell.angle_alpha   90.00
_cell.angle_beta   90.00
_cell.angle_gamma   90.00
#
_symmetry.space_group_name_H-M   'P 1'
#
loop_
_entity.id
_entity.type
_entity.pdbx_description
1 polymer ?
#
loop_
_entity_poly.entity_id
_entity_poly.type
_entity_poly.pdbx_seq_one_letter_code
_entity_poly.pdbx_strand_id
1 'polypeptide(L)' 'MPEQTRHPHWNTGTPVLVRNRFDGAWVAGFELTGVKGQQYQVRRRSDHVVLPAPFDESELRPEADGV' A
#
# COMPACT_ATOMS: atom_id res chain seq x y z
N MET A 1 7.63 -22.73 9.25
CA MET A 1 7.50 -22.36 8.91
C MET A 1 7.11 -21.55 8.59
N PRO A 2 6.99 -21.37 8.35
CA PRO A 2 6.67 -20.55 7.90
C PRO A 2 6.31 -19.78 7.62
N GLU A 3 6.02 -19.43 7.48
CA GLU A 3 5.75 -18.74 7.12
C GLU A 3 5.28 -18.00 6.79
N GLN A 4 4.92 -17.76 6.73
CA GLN A 4 4.54 -16.99 6.26
C GLN A 4 4.39 -16.07 5.84
N THR A 5 4.42 -15.97 5.90
CA THR A 5 4.39 -14.92 5.59
C THR A 5 4.05 -14.35 4.39
N ARG A 6 3.31 -14.34 3.86
CA ARG A 6 2.93 -13.79 2.78
C ARG A 6 2.62 -12.40 2.87
N HIS A 7 2.53 -11.82 3.96
CA HIS A 7 2.33 -10.40 4.12
C HIS A 7 3.64 -9.70 4.16
N PRO A 8 3.83 -8.64 3.41
CA PRO A 8 4.99 -7.80 3.61
C PRO A 8 4.90 -7.18 4.98
N HIS A 9 6.04 -6.91 5.57
CA HIS A 9 6.05 -6.32 6.90
C HIS A 9 6.05 -4.81 6.79
N TRP A 10 5.03 -4.27 6.17
CA TRP A 10 4.93 -2.83 5.99
C TRP A 10 4.36 -2.21 7.24
N ASN A 11 5.03 -1.20 7.74
CA ASN A 11 4.57 -0.46 8.90
C ASN A 11 3.71 0.71 8.46
N THR A 12 2.94 1.21 9.40
CA THR A 12 2.21 2.45 9.19
C THR A 12 3.19 3.55 8.79
N GLY A 13 2.85 4.28 7.76
CA GLY A 13 3.71 5.33 7.24
C GLY A 13 4.65 4.89 6.14
N THR A 14 4.67 3.60 5.81
CA THR A 14 5.51 3.12 4.73
C THR A 14 5.04 3.71 3.41
N PRO A 15 5.93 4.38 2.67
CA PRO A 15 5.56 4.90 1.34
C PRO A 15 5.30 3.75 0.39
N VAL A 16 4.21 3.82 -0.34
CA VAL A 16 3.84 2.76 -1.27
C VAL A 16 3.40 3.35 -2.60
N LEU A 17 3.57 2.54 -3.63
CA LEU A 17 2.97 2.81 -4.93
C LEU A 17 1.63 2.09 -4.98
N VAL A 18 0.65 2.75 -5.53
CA VAL A 18 -0.69 2.21 -5.66
C VAL A 18 -0.99 1.98 -7.13
N ARG A 19 -1.53 0.83 -7.45
CA ARG A 19 -1.87 0.54 -8.82
C ARG A 19 -3.17 1.20 -9.20
N ASN A 20 -3.13 2.00 -10.24
CA ASN A 20 -4.33 2.65 -10.76
C ASN A 20 -5.19 1.62 -11.46
N ARG A 21 -6.42 1.48 -11.03
CA ARG A 21 -7.31 0.47 -11.60
C ARG A 21 -7.80 0.84 -12.98
N PHE A 22 -7.63 2.07 -13.35
CA PHE A 22 -8.04 2.55 -14.65
C PHE A 22 -7.12 2.05 -15.75
N ASP A 23 -5.82 2.22 -15.57
CA ASP A 23 -4.87 1.90 -16.61
C ASP A 23 -3.73 1.01 -16.12
N GLY A 24 -3.77 0.59 -14.89
CA GLY A 24 -2.75 -0.30 -14.34
C GLY A 24 -1.44 0.37 -13.99
N ALA A 25 -1.35 1.67 -14.12
CA ALA A 25 -0.11 2.37 -13.81
C ALA A 25 0.12 2.44 -12.30
N TRP A 26 1.38 2.47 -11.92
CA TRP A 26 1.75 2.61 -10.52
C TRP A 26 1.93 4.07 -10.19
N VAL A 27 1.29 4.51 -9.12
CA VAL A 27 1.24 5.92 -8.77
C VAL A 27 1.87 6.11 -7.41
N ALA A 28 2.80 7.06 -7.30
CA ALA A 28 3.45 7.39 -6.05
C ALA A 28 2.64 8.44 -5.29
N GLY A 29 3.08 8.71 -4.06
CA GLY A 29 2.46 9.75 -3.25
C GLY A 29 1.53 9.24 -2.19
N PHE A 30 1.59 7.96 -1.88
CA PHE A 30 0.72 7.33 -0.89
C PHE A 30 1.55 6.67 0.20
N GLU A 31 0.93 6.44 1.33
CA GLU A 31 1.56 5.72 2.41
C GLU A 31 0.52 4.87 3.13
N LEU A 32 1.00 3.84 3.79
CA LEU A 32 0.14 2.91 4.49
C LEU A 32 -0.35 3.54 5.78
N THR A 33 -1.64 3.37 6.08
CA THR A 33 -2.16 3.81 7.38
C THR A 33 -2.53 2.64 8.27
N GLY A 34 -2.80 1.47 7.71
CA GLY A 34 -3.16 0.34 8.54
C GLY A 34 -3.58 -0.85 7.72
N VAL A 35 -3.97 -1.88 8.42
CA VAL A 35 -4.42 -3.12 7.83
C VAL A 35 -5.88 -3.33 8.21
N LYS A 36 -6.67 -3.75 7.24
CA LYS A 36 -8.06 -4.01 7.48
C LYS A 36 -8.37 -5.39 6.94
N GLY A 37 -8.43 -6.37 7.83
CA GLY A 37 -8.56 -7.75 7.40
C GLY A 37 -7.34 -8.17 6.60
N GLN A 38 -7.55 -8.57 5.37
CA GLN A 38 -6.45 -8.96 4.50
C GLN A 38 -6.10 -7.85 3.53
N GLN A 39 -6.63 -6.67 3.74
CA GLN A 39 -6.39 -5.55 2.85
C GLN A 39 -5.72 -4.44 3.62
N TYR A 40 -5.23 -3.45 2.89
CA TYR A 40 -4.46 -2.37 3.47
C TYR A 40 -5.16 -1.05 3.22
N GLN A 41 -5.14 -0.19 4.22
CA GLN A 41 -5.64 1.17 4.07
C GLN A 41 -4.49 2.08 3.73
N VAL A 42 -4.76 3.02 2.86
CA VAL A 42 -3.74 3.89 2.27
C VAL A 42 -4.26 5.32 2.33
N ARG A 43 -3.36 6.26 2.55
CA ARG A 43 -3.71 7.68 2.52
C ARG A 43 -2.74 8.44 1.63
N ARG A 44 -3.17 9.58 1.13
CA ARG A 44 -2.30 10.45 0.37
C ARG A 44 -1.34 11.16 1.31
N ARG A 45 -0.09 11.25 0.91
CA ARG A 45 0.92 11.88 1.75
C ARG A 45 0.79 13.39 1.75
N SER A 46 0.24 13.97 0.69
CA SER A 46 0.18 15.41 0.57
C SER A 46 -0.80 16.05 1.55
N ASP A 47 -1.93 15.40 1.80
CA ASP A 47 -2.96 15.98 2.66
C ASP A 47 -3.49 14.99 3.70
N HIS A 48 -2.92 13.80 3.75
CA HIS A 48 -3.29 12.76 4.72
C HIS A 48 -4.73 12.29 4.58
N VAL A 49 -5.31 12.46 3.42
CA VAL A 49 -6.66 11.97 3.19
C VAL A 49 -6.62 10.47 2.95
N VAL A 50 -7.36 9.72 3.76
CA VAL A 50 -7.42 8.27 3.64
C VAL A 50 -8.31 7.93 2.46
N LEU A 51 -7.85 7.03 1.61
CA LEU A 51 -8.63 6.61 0.47
C LEU A 51 -9.82 5.78 0.93
N PRO A 52 -10.96 5.92 0.26
CA PRO A 52 -12.19 5.31 0.74
C PRO A 52 -12.22 3.80 0.62
N ALA A 53 -11.44 3.21 -0.25
CA ALA A 53 -11.46 1.77 -0.45
C ALA A 53 -10.12 1.18 -0.08
N PRO A 54 -10.10 0.00 0.56
CA PRO A 54 -8.83 -0.65 0.84
C PRO A 54 -8.26 -1.29 -0.41
N PHE A 55 -7.00 -1.69 -0.32
CA PHE A 55 -6.28 -2.27 -1.44
C PHE A 55 -5.72 -3.62 -1.05
N ASP A 56 -5.71 -4.53 -2.02
CA ASP A 56 -5.04 -5.81 -1.84
C ASP A 56 -3.54 -5.62 -1.94
N GLU A 57 -2.83 -6.57 -1.38
CA GLU A 57 -1.38 -6.52 -1.45
C GLU A 57 -0.87 -6.44 -2.87
N SER A 58 -1.54 -7.10 -3.79
CA SER A 58 -1.12 -7.10 -5.19
C SER A 58 -1.27 -5.73 -5.85
N GLU A 59 -2.01 -4.84 -5.25
CA GLU A 59 -2.21 -3.50 -5.79
C GLU A 59 -1.25 -2.48 -5.17
N LEU A 60 -0.36 -2.94 -4.33
CA LEU A 60 0.58 -2.07 -3.63
C LEU A 60 1.98 -2.60 -3.80
N ARG A 61 2.95 -1.71 -3.78
CA ARG A 61 4.35 -2.12 -3.68
C ARG A 61 5.12 -1.01 -2.99
N PRO A 62 6.20 -1.36 -2.29
CA PRO A 62 6.98 -0.35 -1.60
C PRO A 62 7.56 0.64 -2.59
N GLU A 63 7.50 1.91 -2.26
CA GLU A 63 8.00 2.92 -3.15
C GLU A 63 9.51 2.90 -3.24
N ALA A 64 10.16 2.52 -2.16
CA ALA A 64 11.61 2.59 -2.08
C ALA A 64 12.28 1.24 -2.26
N ASP A 65 11.64 0.32 -2.94
CA ASP A 65 12.16 -1.03 -2.98
C ASP A 65 13.32 -1.20 -3.92
N GLY A 66 13.53 -0.31 -4.81
CA GLY A 66 14.55 -0.50 -5.81
C GLY A 66 15.95 -0.16 -5.37
N VAL A 67 16.10 0.17 -4.18
CA VAL A 67 17.39 0.66 -3.74
C VAL A 67 18.34 -0.43 -3.45
#